data_cc414b1c7850c8b6e9bf3f3bb8277586
#
_entry.id   cc414b1c7850c8b6e9bf3f3bb8277586
#
_cell.length_a   1.000
_cell.length_b   1.000
_cell.length_c   1.000
_cell.angle_alpha   90.00
_cell.angle_beta   90.00
_cell.angle_gamma   90.00
#
_symmetry.space_group_name_H-M   'P 1'
#
loop_
_entity.id
_entity.type
_entity.pdbx_description
1 polymer ?
#
loop_
_entity_poly.entity_id
_entity_poly.type
_entity_poly.pdbx_seq_one_letter_code
_entity_poly.pdbx_strand_id
1 'polypeptide(L)'
;MEKLLDKFLRYVSVDTMSNPESETQPSSEKQFNLLRMLRDELEAMGIKAELDEFGYVMATIPSNIDNEVPVIGFIAHVDTSPDASGKDVKPQIIENYQGGDIMLNAEKDIVLKVSDFPEMQNYIGKTMITTDGTTLLGADDKGGVAAIMYAAQYLMEHPEVKHGEIKIGFTPDEEIG
;
A
#
# COMPACT_ATOMS: atom_id res chain seq x y z
N MET A 1 -14.92 -11.36 2.63
CA MET A 1 -13.52 -10.83 2.43
C MET A 1 -13.53 -9.65 1.47
N GLU A 2 -13.01 -8.48 1.89
CA GLU A 2 -12.76 -7.35 0.99
C GLU A 2 -11.67 -7.75 -0.02
N LYS A 3 -11.81 -7.37 -1.30
CA LYS A 3 -10.82 -7.74 -2.31
C LYS A 3 -9.54 -6.92 -2.18
N LEU A 4 -8.42 -7.49 -2.61
CA LEU A 4 -7.12 -6.81 -2.62
C LEU A 4 -7.17 -5.47 -3.37
N LEU A 5 -7.82 -5.44 -4.53
CA LEU A 5 -7.99 -4.23 -5.34
C LEU A 5 -8.75 -3.13 -4.57
N ASP A 6 -9.83 -3.49 -3.88
CA ASP A 6 -10.65 -2.53 -3.14
C ASP A 6 -9.85 -1.91 -1.98
N LYS A 7 -9.05 -2.73 -1.25
CA LYS A 7 -8.11 -2.24 -0.24
C LYS A 7 -7.09 -1.27 -0.83
N PHE A 8 -6.44 -1.66 -1.92
CA PHE A 8 -5.44 -0.82 -2.58
C PHE A 8 -6.02 0.53 -3.02
N LEU A 9 -7.17 0.53 -3.70
CA LEU A 9 -7.83 1.76 -4.16
C LEU A 9 -8.21 2.69 -2.99
N ARG A 10 -8.63 2.12 -1.88
CA ARG A 10 -8.96 2.87 -0.66
C ARG A 10 -7.72 3.48 -0.02
N TYR A 11 -6.60 2.74 0.06
CA TYR A 11 -5.36 3.24 0.67
C TYR A 11 -4.69 4.32 -0.19
N VAL A 12 -4.66 4.18 -1.53
CA VAL A 12 -4.09 5.21 -2.39
C VAL A 12 -4.90 6.51 -2.40
N SER A 13 -6.17 6.48 -2.00
CA SER A 13 -7.00 7.68 -1.87
C SER A 13 -6.62 8.57 -0.67
N VAL A 14 -5.87 8.03 0.29
CA VAL A 14 -5.42 8.78 1.48
C VAL A 14 -4.12 9.50 1.15
N ASP A 15 -4.10 10.83 1.28
CA ASP A 15 -2.87 11.62 1.14
C ASP A 15 -1.96 11.37 2.35
N THR A 16 -0.76 10.86 2.09
CA THR A 16 0.25 10.51 3.10
C THR A 16 1.65 11.01 2.72
N MET A 17 1.73 12.02 1.84
CA MET A 17 3.02 12.54 1.38
C MET A 17 3.89 12.99 2.56
N SER A 18 5.14 12.53 2.60
CA SER A 18 6.16 12.95 3.57
C SER A 18 6.62 14.38 3.30
N ASN A 19 7.31 14.98 4.28
CA ASN A 19 7.79 16.36 4.19
C ASN A 19 9.26 16.44 4.65
N PRO A 20 10.23 16.52 3.74
CA PRO A 20 11.66 16.55 4.08
C PRO A 20 12.09 17.80 4.86
N GLU A 21 11.27 18.87 4.86
CA GLU A 21 11.54 20.10 5.61
C GLU A 21 11.01 20.05 7.06
N SER A 22 10.37 18.94 7.46
CA SER A 22 9.79 18.78 8.79
C SER A 22 10.84 18.34 9.81
N GLU A 23 10.72 18.85 11.04
CA GLU A 23 11.50 18.39 12.20
C GLU A 23 10.71 17.40 13.08
N THR A 24 9.49 17.02 12.66
CA THR A 24 8.63 16.09 13.41
C THR A 24 8.70 14.67 12.84
N GLN A 25 8.31 13.69 13.64
CA GLN A 25 8.13 12.31 13.22
C GLN A 25 6.73 11.83 13.65
N PRO A 26 5.89 11.40 12.70
CA PRO A 26 6.07 11.49 11.24
C PRO A 26 6.29 12.91 10.74
N SER A 27 6.95 13.04 9.60
CA SER A 27 7.25 14.33 8.96
C SER A 27 5.99 15.08 8.52
N SER A 28 4.88 14.38 8.36
CA SER A 28 3.57 14.98 8.10
C SER A 28 2.47 14.28 8.89
N GLU A 29 1.64 15.05 9.58
CA GLU A 29 0.50 14.55 10.39
C GLU A 29 -0.51 13.73 9.56
N LYS A 30 -0.60 13.97 8.27
CA LYS A 30 -1.53 13.26 7.38
C LYS A 30 -1.21 11.78 7.22
N GLN A 31 0.00 11.33 7.49
CA GLN A 31 0.37 9.92 7.49
C GLN A 31 -0.41 9.14 8.58
N PHE A 32 -0.69 9.77 9.71
CA PHE A 32 -1.52 9.17 10.75
C PHE A 32 -2.93 8.78 10.28
N ASN A 33 -3.46 9.41 9.22
CA ASN A 33 -4.79 9.06 8.72
C ASN A 33 -4.83 7.63 8.21
N LEU A 34 -3.81 7.22 7.43
CA LEU A 34 -3.70 5.84 6.96
C LEU A 34 -3.27 4.90 8.08
N LEU A 35 -2.32 5.30 8.92
CA LEU A 35 -1.84 4.47 10.04
C LEU A 35 -2.95 4.10 11.03
N ARG A 36 -3.81 5.06 11.39
CA ARG A 36 -4.98 4.81 12.25
C ARG A 36 -5.97 3.86 11.56
N MET A 37 -6.23 4.06 10.27
CA MET A 37 -7.09 3.17 9.48
C MET A 37 -6.56 1.73 9.49
N LEU A 38 -5.27 1.53 9.27
CA LEU A 38 -4.64 0.20 9.25
C LEU A 38 -4.69 -0.47 10.62
N ARG A 39 -4.38 0.27 11.71
CA ARG A 39 -4.51 -0.21 13.07
C ARG A 39 -5.94 -0.67 13.35
N ASP A 40 -6.93 0.16 13.05
CA ASP A 40 -8.34 -0.11 13.32
C ASP A 40 -8.84 -1.32 12.52
N GLU A 41 -8.38 -1.49 11.27
CA GLU A 41 -8.71 -2.65 10.45
C GLU A 41 -8.09 -3.95 11.00
N LEU A 42 -6.83 -3.91 11.45
CA LEU A 42 -6.20 -5.06 12.10
C LEU A 42 -6.96 -5.46 13.37
N GLU A 43 -7.33 -4.50 14.21
CA GLU A 43 -8.13 -4.76 15.40
C GLU A 43 -9.52 -5.31 15.07
N ALA A 44 -10.17 -4.82 14.02
CA ALA A 44 -11.44 -5.34 13.54
C ALA A 44 -11.36 -6.79 13.05
N MET A 45 -10.18 -7.23 12.57
CA MET A 45 -9.90 -8.63 12.24
C MET A 45 -9.59 -9.50 13.46
N GLY A 46 -9.50 -8.91 14.66
CA GLY A 46 -9.11 -9.61 15.90
C GLY A 46 -7.58 -9.70 16.09
N ILE A 47 -6.80 -8.96 15.33
CA ILE A 47 -5.34 -8.89 15.44
C ILE A 47 -4.99 -7.70 16.33
N LYS A 48 -4.31 -7.97 17.48
CA LYS A 48 -3.84 -6.89 18.35
C LYS A 48 -2.83 -6.03 17.59
N ALA A 49 -3.11 -4.74 17.47
CA ALA A 49 -2.27 -3.75 16.81
C ALA A 49 -2.06 -2.52 17.71
N GLU A 50 -0.87 -1.98 17.68
CA GLU A 50 -0.48 -0.79 18.44
C GLU A 50 0.05 0.25 17.46
N LEU A 51 -0.39 1.50 17.60
CA LEU A 51 0.12 2.67 16.90
C LEU A 51 0.78 3.58 17.93
N ASP A 52 2.07 3.83 17.78
CA ASP A 52 2.81 4.70 18.68
C ASP A 52 2.78 6.18 18.25
N GLU A 53 3.39 7.02 19.06
CA GLU A 53 3.48 8.47 18.85
C GLU A 53 4.39 8.86 17.67
N PHE A 54 5.25 7.95 17.22
CA PHE A 54 6.16 8.12 16.09
C PHE A 54 5.57 7.60 14.76
N GLY A 55 4.33 7.09 14.77
CA GLY A 55 3.64 6.63 13.58
C GLY A 55 3.96 5.18 13.17
N TYR A 56 4.50 4.36 14.07
CA TYR A 56 4.69 2.93 13.78
C TYR A 56 3.45 2.14 14.19
N VAL A 57 2.86 1.41 13.26
CA VAL A 57 1.85 0.39 13.56
C VAL A 57 2.53 -0.96 13.63
N MET A 58 2.43 -1.60 14.79
CA MET A 58 2.99 -2.94 15.02
C MET A 58 1.88 -3.91 15.39
N ALA A 59 1.85 -5.07 14.73
CA ALA A 59 0.86 -6.10 15.00
C ALA A 59 1.47 -7.51 14.98
N THR A 60 0.78 -8.47 15.60
CA THR A 60 1.23 -9.85 15.66
C THR A 60 0.06 -10.79 15.39
N ILE A 61 0.24 -11.70 14.44
CA ILE A 61 -0.61 -12.86 14.24
C ILE A 61 0.08 -14.04 14.93
N PRO A 62 -0.48 -14.59 16.02
CA PRO A 62 0.12 -15.71 16.75
C PRO A 62 0.25 -16.96 15.89
N SER A 63 1.27 -17.78 16.15
CA SER A 63 1.40 -19.10 15.53
C SER A 63 0.15 -19.97 15.80
N ASN A 64 -0.27 -20.73 14.81
CA ASN A 64 -1.32 -21.74 14.92
C ASN A 64 -0.80 -23.18 14.74
N ILE A 65 0.52 -23.37 14.95
CA ILE A 65 1.20 -24.68 14.94
C ILE A 65 1.98 -24.88 16.24
N ASP A 66 2.19 -26.14 16.62
CA ASP A 66 2.91 -26.51 17.83
C ASP A 66 4.44 -26.56 17.65
N ASN A 67 4.91 -26.63 16.40
CA ASN A 67 6.34 -26.67 16.09
C ASN A 67 6.98 -25.31 16.20
N GLU A 68 8.20 -25.25 16.71
CA GLU A 68 9.04 -24.05 16.62
C GLU A 68 9.48 -23.82 15.17
N VAL A 69 9.13 -22.65 14.64
CA VAL A 69 9.55 -22.16 13.32
C VAL A 69 9.99 -20.71 13.44
N PRO A 70 10.82 -20.21 12.52
CA PRO A 70 11.21 -18.81 12.53
C PRO A 70 9.99 -17.88 12.46
N VAL A 71 10.07 -16.77 13.21
CA VAL A 71 9.12 -15.66 13.09
C VAL A 71 9.37 -14.94 11.76
N ILE A 72 8.30 -14.64 11.03
CA ILE A 72 8.37 -13.88 9.77
C ILE A 72 7.82 -12.48 10.01
N GLY A 73 8.55 -11.46 9.53
CA GLY A 73 8.11 -10.06 9.55
C GLY A 73 7.77 -9.57 8.15
N PHE A 74 6.66 -8.85 8.03
CA PHE A 74 6.29 -8.09 6.85
C PHE A 74 6.24 -6.61 7.22
N ILE A 75 6.90 -5.78 6.41
CA ILE A 75 6.96 -4.33 6.63
C ILE A 75 6.60 -3.65 5.31
N ALA A 76 5.83 -2.57 5.41
CA ALA A 76 5.53 -1.66 4.31
C ALA A 76 5.44 -0.23 4.85
N HIS A 77 5.84 0.77 4.05
CA HIS A 77 5.69 2.16 4.44
C HIS A 77 4.37 2.76 3.92
N VAL A 78 3.88 3.76 4.63
CA VAL A 78 2.60 4.41 4.30
C VAL A 78 2.77 5.72 3.55
N ASP A 79 3.93 6.37 3.69
CA ASP A 79 4.17 7.64 3.05
C ASP A 79 4.38 7.51 1.55
N THR A 80 4.21 8.62 0.86
CA THR A 80 4.53 8.75 -0.56
C THR A 80 5.58 9.84 -0.73
N SER A 81 6.38 9.70 -1.79
CA SER A 81 7.44 10.63 -2.13
C SER A 81 6.94 12.08 -2.20
N PRO A 82 7.74 13.05 -1.71
CA PRO A 82 7.44 14.47 -1.85
C PRO A 82 7.67 15.03 -3.27
N ASP A 83 8.23 14.24 -4.19
CA ASP A 83 8.57 14.69 -5.55
C ASP A 83 7.35 15.03 -6.39
N ALA A 84 6.20 14.42 -6.11
CA ALA A 84 4.93 14.74 -6.75
C ALA A 84 3.76 14.55 -5.79
N SER A 85 2.64 15.23 -6.07
CA SER A 85 1.46 15.18 -5.20
C SER A 85 0.86 13.77 -5.11
N GLY A 86 0.59 13.31 -3.89
CA GLY A 86 -0.24 12.12 -3.59
C GLY A 86 -1.66 12.48 -3.13
N LYS A 87 -2.11 13.72 -3.38
CA LYS A 87 -3.44 14.20 -2.99
C LYS A 87 -4.44 14.09 -4.13
N ASP A 88 -5.67 13.72 -3.80
CA ASP A 88 -6.80 13.60 -4.75
C ASP A 88 -6.47 12.63 -5.92
N VAL A 89 -5.82 11.52 -5.59
CA VAL A 89 -5.45 10.47 -6.54
C VAL A 89 -6.70 9.94 -7.24
N LYS A 90 -6.61 9.83 -8.59
CA LYS A 90 -7.68 9.32 -9.46
C LYS A 90 -7.23 8.03 -10.13
N PRO A 91 -7.38 6.88 -9.47
CA PRO A 91 -6.98 5.60 -10.06
C PRO A 91 -7.77 5.28 -11.32
N GLN A 92 -7.08 4.77 -12.34
CA GLN A 92 -7.67 4.27 -13.58
C GLN A 92 -7.34 2.79 -13.70
N ILE A 93 -8.35 1.96 -13.93
CA ILE A 93 -8.20 0.52 -14.10
C ILE A 93 -8.27 0.19 -15.59
N ILE A 94 -7.20 -0.39 -16.11
CA ILE A 94 -7.07 -0.79 -17.51
C ILE A 94 -7.10 -2.31 -17.53
N GLU A 95 -8.28 -2.86 -17.82
CA GLU A 95 -8.45 -4.30 -17.89
C GLU A 95 -7.86 -4.84 -19.20
N ASN A 96 -7.19 -6.00 -19.10
CA ASN A 96 -6.67 -6.73 -20.25
C ASN A 96 -5.86 -5.82 -21.19
N TYR A 97 -4.81 -5.17 -20.64
CA TYR A 97 -3.94 -4.27 -21.41
C TYR A 97 -3.44 -4.92 -22.71
N GLN A 98 -3.68 -4.26 -23.84
CA GLN A 98 -3.38 -4.82 -25.17
C GLN A 98 -2.00 -4.41 -25.71
N GLY A 99 -1.21 -3.71 -24.92
CA GLY A 99 0.05 -3.11 -25.36
C GLY A 99 -0.15 -1.70 -25.94
N GLY A 100 0.96 -1.02 -26.18
CA GLY A 100 0.98 0.36 -26.70
C GLY A 100 0.90 1.41 -25.61
N ASP A 101 0.86 2.66 -26.02
CA ASP A 101 0.82 3.81 -25.12
C ASP A 101 -0.55 3.94 -24.45
N ILE A 102 -0.56 4.47 -23.21
CA ILE A 102 -1.78 4.69 -22.45
C ILE A 102 -2.02 6.18 -22.30
N MET A 103 -3.14 6.68 -22.83
CA MET A 103 -3.60 8.05 -22.60
C MET A 103 -4.12 8.16 -21.16
N LEU A 104 -3.36 8.81 -20.28
CA LEU A 104 -3.74 9.02 -18.89
C LEU A 104 -4.71 10.21 -18.76
N ASN A 105 -4.44 11.31 -19.50
CA ASN A 105 -5.25 12.50 -19.44
C ASN A 105 -5.24 13.22 -20.82
N ALA A 106 -6.36 13.15 -21.51
CA ALA A 106 -6.48 13.75 -22.84
C ALA A 106 -6.51 15.29 -22.81
N GLU A 107 -7.05 15.89 -21.75
CA GLU A 107 -7.14 17.34 -21.62
C GLU A 107 -5.75 17.98 -21.40
N LYS A 108 -4.84 17.25 -20.74
CA LYS A 108 -3.48 17.69 -20.41
C LYS A 108 -2.42 17.06 -21.31
N ASP A 109 -2.83 16.26 -22.28
CA ASP A 109 -1.94 15.50 -23.19
C ASP A 109 -0.89 14.66 -22.43
N ILE A 110 -1.31 14.01 -21.34
CA ILE A 110 -0.44 13.15 -20.55
C ILE A 110 -0.58 11.72 -21.04
N VAL A 111 0.53 11.16 -21.54
CA VAL A 111 0.60 9.81 -22.11
C VAL A 111 1.70 9.00 -21.41
N LEU A 112 1.37 7.81 -20.94
CA LEU A 112 2.36 6.83 -20.50
C LEU A 112 2.83 6.05 -21.72
N LYS A 113 4.06 6.32 -22.16
CA LYS A 113 4.60 5.80 -23.42
C LYS A 113 5.42 4.54 -23.21
N VAL A 114 5.21 3.55 -24.07
CA VAL A 114 6.03 2.32 -24.10
C VAL A 114 7.49 2.63 -24.45
N SER A 115 7.76 3.72 -25.21
CA SER A 115 9.15 4.15 -25.48
C SER A 115 9.92 4.53 -24.22
N ASP A 116 9.21 5.08 -23.22
CA ASP A 116 9.80 5.57 -21.99
C ASP A 116 9.82 4.46 -20.92
N PHE A 117 8.85 3.52 -21.00
CA PHE A 117 8.66 2.41 -20.08
C PHE A 117 8.45 1.09 -20.85
N PRO A 118 9.50 0.52 -21.50
CA PRO A 118 9.38 -0.67 -22.36
C PRO A 118 8.92 -1.92 -21.61
N GLU A 119 9.11 -2.00 -20.29
CA GLU A 119 8.63 -3.08 -19.43
C GLU A 119 7.09 -3.21 -19.41
N MET A 120 6.35 -2.19 -19.82
CA MET A 120 4.88 -2.26 -19.99
C MET A 120 4.47 -3.42 -20.90
N GLN A 121 5.32 -3.80 -21.87
CA GLN A 121 5.09 -4.94 -22.76
C GLN A 121 4.95 -6.27 -22.01
N ASN A 122 5.53 -6.40 -20.82
CA ASN A 122 5.44 -7.60 -19.99
C ASN A 122 4.05 -7.76 -19.35
N TYR A 123 3.23 -6.73 -19.39
CA TYR A 123 1.90 -6.69 -18.76
C TYR A 123 0.74 -6.83 -19.75
N ILE A 124 1.02 -7.17 -21.03
CA ILE A 124 -0.02 -7.45 -22.02
C ILE A 124 -0.92 -8.59 -21.51
N GLY A 125 -2.23 -8.38 -21.58
CA GLY A 125 -3.24 -9.30 -21.05
C GLY A 125 -3.49 -9.19 -19.54
N LYS A 126 -2.75 -8.31 -18.83
CA LYS A 126 -2.95 -8.08 -17.40
C LYS A 126 -3.84 -6.86 -17.17
N THR A 127 -4.38 -6.76 -15.95
CA THR A 127 -5.02 -5.53 -15.48
C THR A 127 -3.93 -4.61 -14.93
N MET A 128 -3.89 -3.37 -15.39
CA MET A 128 -2.99 -2.33 -14.91
C MET A 128 -3.79 -1.26 -14.16
N ILE A 129 -3.15 -0.65 -13.17
CA ILE A 129 -3.72 0.48 -12.43
C ILE A 129 -2.76 1.66 -12.62
N THR A 130 -3.31 2.78 -13.07
CA THR A 130 -2.60 4.05 -13.25
C THR A 130 -3.34 5.17 -12.54
N THR A 131 -2.79 6.39 -12.59
CA THR A 131 -3.54 7.62 -12.29
C THR A 131 -3.92 8.34 -13.58
N ASP A 132 -4.55 9.51 -13.43
CA ASP A 132 -4.75 10.46 -14.55
C ASP A 132 -3.45 11.23 -14.89
N GLY A 133 -2.31 10.85 -14.33
CA GLY A 133 -1.00 11.47 -14.57
C GLY A 133 -0.81 12.83 -13.87
N THR A 134 -1.76 13.32 -13.10
CA THR A 134 -1.63 14.58 -12.35
C THR A 134 -1.11 14.38 -10.93
N THR A 135 -1.05 13.13 -10.46
CA THR A 135 -0.55 12.74 -9.14
C THR A 135 0.29 11.47 -9.23
N LEU A 136 1.02 11.15 -8.16
CA LEU A 136 1.47 9.79 -7.91
C LEU A 136 0.27 8.86 -7.75
N LEU A 137 0.43 7.57 -8.07
CA LEU A 137 -0.51 6.53 -7.67
C LEU A 137 -0.31 6.16 -6.20
N GLY A 138 0.94 6.18 -5.73
CA GLY A 138 1.32 5.74 -4.39
C GLY A 138 1.34 4.21 -4.26
N ALA A 139 1.60 3.49 -5.37
CA ALA A 139 1.76 2.04 -5.33
C ALA A 139 2.99 1.62 -4.53
N ASP A 140 4.01 2.43 -4.50
CA ASP A 140 5.11 2.42 -3.57
C ASP A 140 4.74 3.26 -2.34
N ASP A 141 4.50 2.70 -1.13
CA ASP A 141 4.39 1.24 -0.97
C ASP A 141 2.97 0.82 -0.48
N LYS A 142 1.92 1.55 -0.87
CA LYS A 142 0.53 1.17 -0.54
C LYS A 142 0.11 -0.14 -1.22
N GLY A 143 0.85 -0.58 -2.23
CA GLY A 143 0.71 -1.92 -2.80
C GLY A 143 1.12 -3.01 -1.81
N GLY A 144 2.28 -2.85 -1.16
CA GLY A 144 2.74 -3.71 -0.07
C GLY A 144 1.81 -3.65 1.14
N VAL A 145 1.38 -2.45 1.55
CA VAL A 145 0.38 -2.28 2.61
C VAL A 145 -0.89 -3.10 2.31
N ALA A 146 -1.45 -2.97 1.11
CA ALA A 146 -2.67 -3.68 0.72
C ALA A 146 -2.45 -5.21 0.70
N ALA A 147 -1.30 -5.66 0.20
CA ALA A 147 -0.96 -7.08 0.14
C ALA A 147 -0.83 -7.69 1.54
N ILE A 148 -0.16 -7.00 2.48
CA ILE A 148 0.00 -7.44 3.88
C ILE A 148 -1.38 -7.50 4.56
N MET A 149 -2.20 -6.45 4.43
CA MET A 149 -3.53 -6.40 5.03
C MET A 149 -4.46 -7.47 4.46
N TYR A 150 -4.36 -7.76 3.15
CA TYR A 150 -5.13 -8.83 2.53
C TYR A 150 -4.68 -10.21 3.01
N ALA A 151 -3.36 -10.44 3.13
CA ALA A 151 -2.82 -11.68 3.66
C ALA A 151 -3.23 -11.91 5.13
N ALA A 152 -3.18 -10.86 5.96
CA ALA A 152 -3.65 -10.90 7.35
C ALA A 152 -5.12 -11.28 7.42
N GLN A 153 -5.98 -10.62 6.65
CA GLN A 153 -7.40 -10.94 6.56
C GLN A 153 -7.64 -12.39 6.13
N TYR A 154 -6.90 -12.86 5.11
CA TYR A 154 -7.02 -14.23 4.62
C TYR A 154 -6.70 -15.25 5.71
N LEU A 155 -5.60 -15.05 6.46
CA LEU A 155 -5.20 -15.96 7.53
C LEU A 155 -6.21 -15.98 8.68
N MET A 156 -6.80 -14.83 9.01
CA MET A 156 -7.83 -14.77 10.07
C MET A 156 -9.15 -15.43 9.65
N GLU A 157 -9.50 -15.39 8.37
CA GLU A 157 -10.69 -16.04 7.83
C GLU A 157 -10.48 -17.55 7.54
N HIS A 158 -9.20 -18.01 7.47
CA HIS A 158 -8.80 -19.39 7.13
C HIS A 158 -7.90 -20.02 8.19
N PRO A 159 -8.41 -20.32 9.40
CA PRO A 159 -7.60 -20.87 10.49
C PRO A 159 -7.01 -22.26 10.18
N GLU A 160 -7.49 -22.92 9.13
CA GLU A 160 -6.92 -24.17 8.62
C GLU A 160 -5.54 -23.98 7.97
N VAL A 161 -5.21 -22.77 7.51
CA VAL A 161 -3.89 -22.43 6.95
C VAL A 161 -2.87 -22.37 8.09
N LYS A 162 -1.90 -23.28 8.05
CA LYS A 162 -0.88 -23.41 9.10
C LYS A 162 0.26 -22.44 8.91
N HIS A 163 0.60 -21.69 9.97
CA HIS A 163 1.68 -20.71 9.97
C HIS A 163 2.33 -20.57 11.35
N GLY A 164 3.59 -20.12 11.36
CA GLY A 164 4.27 -19.65 12.57
C GLY A 164 3.79 -18.26 12.96
N GLU A 165 4.46 -17.65 13.95
CA GLU A 165 4.19 -16.28 14.33
C GLU A 165 4.56 -15.31 13.19
N ILE A 166 3.66 -14.36 12.91
CA ILE A 166 3.86 -13.32 11.89
C ILE A 166 3.82 -11.95 12.57
N LYS A 167 4.84 -11.14 12.31
CA LYS A 167 4.90 -9.73 12.70
C LYS A 167 4.55 -8.87 11.51
N ILE A 168 3.78 -7.82 11.75
CA ILE A 168 3.41 -6.82 10.75
C ILE A 168 3.87 -5.46 11.25
N GLY A 169 4.53 -4.68 10.40
CA GLY A 169 4.93 -3.30 10.65
C GLY A 169 4.48 -2.39 9.52
N PHE A 170 3.84 -1.26 9.86
CA PHE A 170 3.63 -0.17 8.92
C PHE A 170 4.37 1.06 9.45
N THR A 171 5.17 1.68 8.57
CA THR A 171 6.13 2.72 8.95
C THR A 171 5.85 4.04 8.23
N PRO A 172 6.15 5.18 8.84
CA PRO A 172 6.18 6.48 8.16
C PRO A 172 7.56 6.77 7.57
N ASP A 173 7.63 7.83 6.73
CA ASP A 173 8.84 8.58 6.36
C ASP A 173 9.95 7.79 5.67
N GLU A 174 9.64 6.69 4.98
CA GLU A 174 10.64 5.91 4.24
C GLU A 174 11.25 6.71 3.09
N GLU A 175 10.43 7.48 2.39
CA GLU A 175 10.77 8.22 1.16
C GLU A 175 11.70 9.44 1.38
N ILE A 176 11.98 9.76 2.62
CA ILE A 176 12.87 10.89 2.97
C ILE A 176 14.08 10.50 3.80
N GLY A 177 14.24 9.20 4.16
CA GLY A 177 15.40 8.60 4.82
C GLY A 177 15.34 8.63 6.33
#